data_c86914a01a20d4b65110bbf89ca4dcbe
#
_entry.id   c86914a01a20d4b65110bbf89ca4dcbe
#
_cell.length_a   1.000
_cell.length_b   1.000
_cell.length_c   1.000
_cell.angle_alpha   90.00
_cell.angle_beta   90.00
_cell.angle_gamma   90.00
#
_symmetry.space_group_name_H-M   'P 1'
#
loop_
_entity.id
_entity.type
_entity.pdbx_description
1 polymer ?
#
loop_
_entity_poly.entity_id
_entity_poly.type
_entity_poly.pdbx_seq_one_letter_code
_entity_poly.pdbx_strand_id
1 'polypeptide(L)'
;LYVYRDEIARGEVTREDLVANVTKERIERVEEYLNELKHNVAGWEVDFGKEYMTKGKAWMNLCWSGDAQWAIDEAPEGVELKYLVPEEGSNIWFDGWCIPKYAKNTKAASYFINYTCMPENAILNMEEVGYVSVVASPRILEWANDAGTYPTPSDLSYFFGPDADSVHVNNILYPDKSVIDRCALMHDCGDKTEDLINMWSRVKGDNLSTGMVIFVCVVLTLIVIGF
;
A
#
# COMPACT_ATOMS: atom_id res chain seq x y z
N LEU A 1 7.79 9.81 2.45
CA LEU A 1 9.18 9.51 2.86
C LEU A 1 10.19 10.09 1.88
N TYR A 2 10.09 9.85 0.57
CA TYR A 2 11.04 10.32 -0.45
C TYR A 2 11.30 11.85 -0.40
N VAL A 3 10.26 12.65 -0.23
CA VAL A 3 10.35 14.14 -0.14
C VAL A 3 11.21 14.60 1.04
N TYR A 4 11.36 13.77 2.06
CA TYR A 4 12.13 14.02 3.29
C TYR A 4 13.36 13.11 3.43
N ARG A 5 13.82 12.45 2.35
CA ARG A 5 14.92 11.48 2.40
C ARG A 5 16.22 12.05 2.97
N ASP A 6 16.51 13.31 2.65
CA ASP A 6 17.74 13.96 3.09
C ASP A 6 17.71 14.31 4.59
N GLU A 7 16.54 14.74 5.11
CA GLU A 7 16.31 14.99 6.52
C GLU A 7 16.32 13.68 7.32
N ILE A 8 15.74 12.61 6.77
CA ILE A 8 15.82 11.26 7.36
C ILE A 8 17.28 10.81 7.43
N ALA A 9 18.05 10.96 6.35
CA ALA A 9 19.45 10.56 6.31
C ALA A 9 20.33 11.33 7.30
N ARG A 10 19.99 12.59 7.58
CA ARG A 10 20.68 13.41 8.60
C ARG A 10 20.17 13.18 10.03
N GLY A 11 19.14 12.37 10.22
CA GLY A 11 18.52 12.13 11.53
C GLY A 11 17.72 13.31 12.09
N GLU A 12 17.32 14.26 11.26
CA GLU A 12 16.54 15.44 11.65
C GLU A 12 15.06 15.10 11.84
N VAL A 13 14.57 14.06 11.16
CA VAL A 13 13.22 13.55 11.25
C VAL A 13 13.23 12.03 11.10
N THR A 14 12.30 11.35 11.76
CA THR A 14 12.13 9.89 11.60
C THR A 14 10.99 9.58 10.62
N ARG A 15 11.01 8.39 10.04
CA ARG A 15 9.92 7.90 9.18
C ARG A 15 8.60 7.86 9.93
N GLU A 16 8.65 7.38 11.18
CA GLU A 16 7.48 7.31 12.06
C GLU A 16 6.91 8.71 12.36
N ASP A 17 7.77 9.71 12.65
CA ASP A 17 7.32 11.08 12.86
C ASP A 17 6.62 11.66 11.62
N LEU A 18 7.10 11.34 10.42
CA LEU A 18 6.49 11.84 9.18
C LEU A 18 5.08 11.30 8.95
N VAL A 19 4.80 10.07 9.32
CA VAL A 19 3.47 9.45 9.13
C VAL A 19 2.54 9.71 10.31
N ALA A 20 3.06 9.84 11.54
CA ALA A 20 2.26 10.09 12.73
C ALA A 20 1.90 11.58 12.91
N ASN A 21 2.77 12.51 12.49
CA ASN A 21 2.62 13.94 12.71
C ASN A 21 2.40 14.69 11.38
N VAL A 22 1.20 14.59 10.83
CA VAL A 22 0.83 15.32 9.62
C VAL A 22 0.61 16.80 9.93
N THR A 23 1.35 17.70 9.27
CA THR A 23 1.21 19.14 9.39
C THR A 23 0.88 19.76 8.04
N LYS A 24 0.32 20.97 8.07
CA LYS A 24 0.00 21.70 6.84
C LYS A 24 1.24 21.94 5.97
N GLU A 25 2.36 22.29 6.58
CA GLU A 25 3.64 22.49 5.89
C GLU A 25 4.12 21.20 5.19
N ARG A 26 3.99 20.06 5.87
CA ARG A 26 4.33 18.75 5.28
C ARG A 26 3.42 18.40 4.10
N ILE A 27 2.13 18.70 4.21
CA ILE A 27 1.16 18.50 3.14
C ILE A 27 1.52 19.38 1.93
N GLU A 28 1.78 20.67 2.12
CA GLU A 28 2.14 21.62 1.06
C GLU A 28 3.43 21.18 0.34
N ARG A 29 4.46 20.77 1.06
CA ARG A 29 5.71 20.27 0.48
C ARG A 29 5.51 18.99 -0.35
N VAL A 30 4.66 18.08 0.10
CA VAL A 30 4.31 16.88 -0.66
C VAL A 30 3.47 17.22 -1.88
N GLU A 31 2.55 18.19 -1.78
CA GLU A 31 1.74 18.67 -2.89
C GLU A 31 2.60 19.26 -4.03
N GLU A 32 3.59 20.07 -3.70
CA GLU A 32 4.55 20.62 -4.67
C GLU A 32 5.24 19.50 -5.45
N TYR A 33 5.78 18.51 -4.74
CA TYR A 33 6.44 17.37 -5.37
C TYR A 33 5.49 16.53 -6.25
N LEU A 34 4.26 16.27 -5.80
CA LEU A 34 3.27 15.53 -6.56
C LEU A 34 2.85 16.29 -7.83
N ASN A 35 2.79 17.63 -7.79
CA ASN A 35 2.53 18.46 -8.94
C ASN A 35 3.65 18.43 -9.99
N GLU A 36 4.89 18.29 -9.58
CA GLU A 36 6.01 18.05 -10.49
C GLU A 36 5.95 16.64 -11.10
N LEU A 37 5.67 15.64 -10.26
CA LEU A 37 5.62 14.24 -10.67
C LEU A 37 4.48 13.94 -11.63
N LYS A 38 3.32 14.59 -11.48
CA LYS A 38 2.08 14.25 -12.21
C LYS A 38 2.20 14.27 -13.74
N HIS A 39 3.16 15.02 -14.29
CA HIS A 39 3.41 15.06 -15.73
C HIS A 39 3.89 13.71 -16.30
N ASN A 40 4.41 12.82 -15.43
CA ASN A 40 4.88 11.49 -15.77
C ASN A 40 3.91 10.38 -15.30
N VAL A 41 2.78 10.75 -14.71
CA VAL A 41 1.79 9.81 -14.17
C VAL A 41 0.75 9.48 -15.23
N ALA A 42 0.65 8.20 -15.59
CA ALA A 42 -0.33 7.72 -16.56
C ALA A 42 -1.76 7.68 -16.00
N GLY A 43 -1.92 7.55 -14.68
CA GLY A 43 -3.20 7.54 -13.99
C GLY A 43 -3.04 7.47 -12.48
N TRP A 44 -4.08 7.91 -11.76
CA TRP A 44 -4.20 7.81 -10.31
C TRP A 44 -5.21 6.71 -10.00
N GLU A 45 -4.69 5.48 -9.86
CA GLU A 45 -5.50 4.29 -9.65
C GLU A 45 -5.25 3.71 -8.25
N VAL A 46 -6.24 3.04 -7.69
CA VAL A 46 -6.12 2.29 -6.43
C VAL A 46 -6.01 0.80 -6.76
N ASP A 47 -7.03 0.23 -7.42
CA ASP A 47 -7.15 -1.22 -7.62
C ASP A 47 -6.76 -1.68 -9.03
N PHE A 48 -6.86 -0.79 -10.05
CA PHE A 48 -6.66 -1.15 -11.46
C PHE A 48 -5.25 -0.90 -11.98
N GLY A 49 -4.36 -0.29 -11.18
CA GLY A 49 -2.97 -0.01 -11.57
C GLY A 49 -2.19 -1.29 -11.91
N LYS A 50 -2.47 -2.40 -11.25
CA LYS A 50 -1.88 -3.72 -11.51
C LYS A 50 -2.14 -4.21 -12.95
N GLU A 51 -3.31 -3.92 -13.51
CA GLU A 51 -3.64 -4.27 -14.89
C GLU A 51 -2.87 -3.42 -15.93
N TYR A 52 -2.42 -2.23 -15.56
CA TYR A 52 -1.59 -1.42 -16.45
C TYR A 52 -0.21 -2.05 -16.63
N MET A 53 0.30 -2.71 -15.60
CA MET A 53 1.57 -3.44 -15.65
C MET A 53 1.46 -4.67 -16.55
N THR A 54 0.47 -5.52 -16.34
CA THR A 54 0.28 -6.75 -17.15
C THR A 54 -0.06 -6.45 -18.61
N LYS A 55 -0.69 -5.30 -18.90
CA LYS A 55 -1.01 -4.85 -20.26
C LYS A 55 0.08 -3.98 -20.91
N GLY A 56 1.21 -3.77 -20.24
CA GLY A 56 2.32 -2.96 -20.76
C GLY A 56 1.98 -1.47 -20.92
N LYS A 57 1.03 -0.93 -20.16
CA LYS A 57 0.59 0.46 -20.24
C LYS A 57 1.36 1.38 -19.30
N ALA A 58 2.05 0.83 -18.32
CA ALA A 58 2.89 1.55 -17.38
C ALA A 58 4.20 0.79 -17.13
N TRP A 59 5.27 1.53 -16.85
CA TRP A 59 6.58 0.99 -16.52
C TRP A 59 6.76 0.76 -15.02
N MET A 60 6.03 1.52 -14.22
CA MET A 60 6.02 1.43 -12.76
C MET A 60 4.61 1.63 -12.25
N ASN A 61 4.29 0.94 -11.16
CA ASN A 61 3.04 1.10 -10.42
C ASN A 61 3.34 1.15 -8.93
N LEU A 62 2.80 2.16 -8.25
CA LEU A 62 2.75 2.19 -6.80
C LEU A 62 1.48 1.45 -6.36
N CYS A 63 1.63 0.31 -5.74
CA CYS A 63 0.51 -0.57 -5.41
C CYS A 63 0.71 -1.28 -4.07
N TRP A 64 -0.35 -1.92 -3.60
CA TRP A 64 -0.31 -2.84 -2.47
C TRP A 64 0.50 -4.09 -2.81
N SER A 65 1.13 -4.71 -1.80
CA SER A 65 1.98 -5.89 -2.00
C SER A 65 1.23 -7.07 -2.62
N GLY A 66 -0.02 -7.32 -2.21
CA GLY A 66 -0.85 -8.37 -2.80
C GLY A 66 -1.20 -8.09 -4.28
N ASP A 67 -1.46 -6.84 -4.65
CA ASP A 67 -1.67 -6.46 -6.05
C ASP A 67 -0.39 -6.62 -6.89
N ALA A 68 0.77 -6.37 -6.30
CA ALA A 68 2.05 -6.62 -6.95
C ALA A 68 2.29 -8.11 -7.20
N GLN A 69 1.99 -8.97 -6.20
CA GLN A 69 2.08 -10.42 -6.36
C GLN A 69 1.14 -10.89 -7.49
N TRP A 70 -0.12 -10.46 -7.47
CA TRP A 70 -1.07 -10.79 -8.52
C TRP A 70 -0.56 -10.38 -9.92
N ALA A 71 -0.01 -9.16 -10.06
CA ALA A 71 0.52 -8.68 -11.34
C ALA A 71 1.72 -9.52 -11.83
N ILE A 72 2.55 -10.02 -10.92
CA ILE A 72 3.68 -10.90 -11.25
C ILE A 72 3.16 -12.26 -11.74
N ASP A 73 2.17 -12.82 -11.05
CA ASP A 73 1.58 -14.13 -11.38
C ASP A 73 0.82 -14.09 -12.71
N GLU A 74 0.15 -12.98 -13.02
CA GLU A 74 -0.62 -12.78 -14.26
C GLU A 74 0.20 -12.13 -15.40
N ALA A 75 1.50 -11.94 -15.21
CA ALA A 75 2.35 -11.34 -16.24
C ALA A 75 2.37 -12.21 -17.52
N PRO A 76 2.18 -11.63 -18.71
CA PRO A 76 2.25 -12.38 -19.97
C PRO A 76 3.63 -13.00 -20.19
N GLU A 77 3.68 -14.08 -20.99
CA GLU A 77 4.95 -14.71 -21.36
C GLU A 77 5.94 -13.69 -21.94
N GLY A 78 7.16 -13.69 -21.41
CA GLY A 78 8.22 -12.76 -21.78
C GLY A 78 8.19 -11.40 -21.08
N VAL A 79 7.22 -11.15 -20.19
CA VAL A 79 7.17 -9.95 -19.33
C VAL A 79 7.65 -10.32 -17.93
N GLU A 80 8.76 -9.72 -17.50
CA GLU A 80 9.27 -9.88 -16.14
C GLU A 80 8.89 -8.65 -15.31
N LEU A 81 8.08 -8.85 -14.28
CA LEU A 81 7.71 -7.84 -13.30
C LEU A 81 8.43 -8.11 -11.97
N LYS A 82 8.84 -7.04 -11.29
CA LYS A 82 9.50 -7.12 -9.98
C LYS A 82 8.82 -6.17 -9.00
N TYR A 83 8.65 -6.64 -7.78
CA TYR A 83 8.25 -5.81 -6.65
C TYR A 83 9.46 -5.38 -5.85
N LEU A 84 9.47 -4.13 -5.42
CA LEU A 84 10.51 -3.61 -4.54
C LEU A 84 9.93 -2.58 -3.57
N VAL A 85 10.49 -2.53 -2.38
CA VAL A 85 10.28 -1.43 -1.43
C VAL A 85 11.49 -0.49 -1.53
N PRO A 86 11.29 0.80 -1.82
CA PRO A 86 12.38 1.77 -1.96
C PRO A 86 13.26 1.87 -0.70
N GLU A 87 14.50 2.36 -0.85
CA GLU A 87 15.44 2.55 0.27
C GLU A 87 14.92 3.57 1.28
N GLU A 88 14.15 4.55 0.83
CA GLU A 88 13.47 5.52 1.68
C GLU A 88 12.43 4.89 2.60
N GLY A 89 11.97 3.69 2.24
CA GLY A 89 10.96 2.93 2.96
C GLY A 89 9.55 3.06 2.39
N SER A 90 8.61 2.46 3.07
CA SER A 90 7.20 2.44 2.72
C SER A 90 6.33 2.52 3.96
N ASN A 91 5.01 2.51 3.78
CA ASN A 91 4.08 2.32 4.87
C ASN A 91 3.84 0.84 5.14
N ILE A 92 3.58 0.51 6.39
CA ILE A 92 3.02 -0.76 6.85
C ILE A 92 1.60 -0.48 7.33
N TRP A 93 0.68 -1.42 7.10
CA TRP A 93 -0.67 -1.36 7.64
C TRP A 93 -1.11 -2.75 8.10
N PHE A 94 -2.17 -2.79 8.87
CA PHE A 94 -2.90 -4.01 9.19
C PHE A 94 -4.39 -3.74 9.21
N ASP A 95 -5.17 -4.72 8.78
CA ASP A 95 -6.62 -4.74 8.87
C ASP A 95 -7.04 -5.63 10.02
N GLY A 96 -8.14 -5.30 10.66
CA GLY A 96 -8.61 -6.03 11.82
C GLY A 96 -10.13 -6.20 11.85
N TRP A 97 -10.55 -7.35 12.32
CA TRP A 97 -11.96 -7.60 12.64
C TRP A 97 -12.41 -6.77 13.83
N CYS A 98 -13.52 -6.04 13.70
CA CYS A 98 -14.11 -5.26 14.77
C CYS A 98 -15.50 -5.76 15.10
N ILE A 99 -15.82 -5.89 16.39
CA ILE A 99 -17.17 -6.15 16.86
C ILE A 99 -17.75 -4.81 17.36
N PRO A 100 -18.75 -4.22 16.67
CA PRO A 100 -19.33 -2.96 17.08
C PRO A 100 -19.92 -3.03 18.50
N LYS A 101 -19.84 -1.92 19.24
CA LYS A 101 -20.29 -1.83 20.66
C LYS A 101 -21.72 -2.35 20.88
N TYR A 102 -22.61 -2.13 19.92
CA TYR A 102 -24.03 -2.50 20.02
C TYR A 102 -24.41 -3.73 19.21
N ALA A 103 -23.42 -4.54 18.79
CA ALA A 103 -23.68 -5.80 18.11
C ALA A 103 -24.46 -6.77 19.01
N LYS A 104 -25.48 -7.40 18.46
CA LYS A 104 -26.35 -8.32 19.22
C LYS A 104 -25.76 -9.73 19.30
N ASN A 105 -25.01 -10.17 18.31
CA ASN A 105 -24.47 -11.52 18.18
C ASN A 105 -22.95 -11.57 18.45
N THR A 106 -22.49 -10.91 19.51
CA THR A 106 -21.06 -10.79 19.84
C THR A 106 -20.36 -12.13 20.01
N LYS A 107 -21.07 -13.13 20.59
CA LYS A 107 -20.54 -14.48 20.77
C LYS A 107 -20.27 -15.16 19.42
N ALA A 108 -21.21 -15.07 18.46
CA ALA A 108 -21.02 -15.63 17.12
C ALA A 108 -19.88 -14.92 16.38
N ALA A 109 -19.80 -13.59 16.48
CA ALA A 109 -18.69 -12.80 15.91
C ALA A 109 -17.34 -13.23 16.49
N SER A 110 -17.24 -13.44 17.81
CA SER A 110 -16.02 -13.93 18.46
C SER A 110 -15.62 -15.33 17.97
N TYR A 111 -16.58 -16.23 17.77
CA TYR A 111 -16.28 -17.55 17.21
C TYR A 111 -15.80 -17.46 15.76
N PHE A 112 -16.37 -16.56 14.96
CA PHE A 112 -15.90 -16.34 13.59
C PHE A 112 -14.46 -15.81 13.56
N ILE A 113 -14.14 -14.80 14.36
CA ILE A 113 -12.78 -14.28 14.48
C ILE A 113 -11.81 -15.38 14.93
N ASN A 114 -12.19 -16.16 15.97
CA ASN A 114 -11.35 -17.28 16.42
C ASN A 114 -11.15 -18.34 15.31
N TYR A 115 -12.19 -18.63 14.53
CA TYR A 115 -12.09 -19.54 13.38
C TYR A 115 -11.11 -19.04 12.34
N THR A 116 -11.12 -17.76 11.98
CA THR A 116 -10.19 -17.17 11.03
C THR A 116 -8.75 -17.12 11.56
N CYS A 117 -8.55 -17.12 12.88
CA CYS A 117 -7.24 -17.17 13.51
C CYS A 117 -6.65 -18.58 13.67
N MET A 118 -7.39 -19.64 13.33
CA MET A 118 -6.84 -21.01 13.32
C MET A 118 -5.81 -21.13 12.19
N PRO A 119 -4.61 -21.69 12.42
CA PRO A 119 -3.53 -21.69 11.42
C PRO A 119 -3.95 -22.22 10.05
N GLU A 120 -4.70 -23.31 9.98
CA GLU A 120 -5.16 -23.90 8.73
C GLU A 120 -6.11 -22.97 7.96
N ASN A 121 -7.01 -22.28 8.68
CA ASN A 121 -7.94 -21.33 8.05
C ASN A 121 -7.23 -20.04 7.66
N ALA A 122 -6.25 -19.61 8.45
CA ALA A 122 -5.40 -18.46 8.11
C ALA A 122 -4.59 -18.73 6.82
N ILE A 123 -4.03 -19.94 6.66
CA ILE A 123 -3.34 -20.37 5.44
C ILE A 123 -4.28 -20.29 4.23
N LEU A 124 -5.45 -20.92 4.29
CA LEU A 124 -6.43 -20.89 3.19
C LEU A 124 -6.83 -19.45 2.83
N ASN A 125 -7.01 -18.58 3.85
CA ASN A 125 -7.34 -17.18 3.61
C ASN A 125 -6.17 -16.43 2.95
N MET A 126 -4.92 -16.68 3.35
CA MET A 126 -3.74 -16.07 2.74
C MET A 126 -3.56 -16.49 1.28
N GLU A 127 -3.81 -17.77 0.96
CA GLU A 127 -3.77 -18.29 -0.41
C GLU A 127 -4.82 -17.63 -1.32
N GLU A 128 -6.01 -17.33 -0.78
CA GLU A 128 -7.09 -16.72 -1.56
C GLU A 128 -6.92 -15.21 -1.74
N VAL A 129 -6.51 -14.48 -0.68
CA VAL A 129 -6.50 -13.01 -0.72
C VAL A 129 -5.15 -12.41 -1.09
N GLY A 130 -4.06 -13.20 -1.08
CA GLY A 130 -2.71 -12.72 -1.41
C GLY A 130 -2.07 -11.80 -0.36
N TYR A 131 -2.58 -11.79 0.89
CA TYR A 131 -2.02 -11.04 2.02
C TYR A 131 -1.80 -11.94 3.22
N VAL A 132 -0.85 -11.59 4.08
CA VAL A 132 -0.50 -12.41 5.24
C VAL A 132 -1.41 -12.18 6.42
N SER A 133 -1.70 -13.25 7.17
CA SER A 133 -2.37 -13.18 8.46
C SER A 133 -1.42 -12.67 9.54
N VAL A 134 -1.95 -12.00 10.56
CA VAL A 134 -1.22 -11.63 11.78
C VAL A 134 -0.95 -12.83 12.71
N VAL A 135 -1.38 -14.01 12.35
CA VAL A 135 -1.19 -15.24 13.15
C VAL A 135 0.23 -15.78 12.94
N ALA A 136 1.12 -15.46 13.87
CA ALA A 136 2.49 -16.00 13.89
C ALA A 136 2.50 -17.35 14.60
N SER A 137 2.37 -18.45 13.85
CA SER A 137 2.41 -19.80 14.40
C SER A 137 3.46 -20.67 13.72
N PRO A 138 4.02 -21.70 14.43
CA PRO A 138 4.95 -22.65 13.81
C PRO A 138 4.39 -23.32 12.56
N ARG A 139 3.09 -23.58 12.53
CA ARG A 139 2.40 -24.21 11.39
C ARG A 139 2.40 -23.30 10.14
N ILE A 140 2.20 -22.00 10.34
CA ILE A 140 2.25 -21.02 9.24
C ILE A 140 3.70 -20.85 8.77
N LEU A 141 4.67 -20.81 9.67
CA LEU A 141 6.08 -20.72 9.32
C LEU A 141 6.53 -21.95 8.52
N GLU A 142 6.11 -23.15 8.91
CA GLU A 142 6.36 -24.37 8.16
C GLU A 142 5.77 -24.33 6.74
N TRP A 143 4.54 -23.86 6.61
CA TRP A 143 3.87 -23.70 5.32
C TRP A 143 4.57 -22.69 4.41
N ALA A 144 5.02 -21.56 4.97
CA ALA A 144 5.65 -20.48 4.22
C ALA A 144 7.09 -20.79 3.80
N ASN A 145 7.79 -21.68 4.52
CA ASN A 145 9.22 -21.94 4.33
C ASN A 145 9.46 -22.95 3.20
N ASP A 146 9.91 -22.46 2.05
CA ASP A 146 10.20 -23.26 0.85
C ASP A 146 11.51 -22.82 0.18
N ALA A 147 12.61 -23.47 0.57
CA ALA A 147 13.94 -23.22 0.00
C ALA A 147 14.07 -23.63 -1.47
N GLY A 148 13.17 -24.47 -1.98
CA GLY A 148 13.16 -24.87 -3.38
C GLY A 148 12.67 -23.74 -4.31
N THR A 149 11.68 -23.02 -3.87
CA THR A 149 11.09 -21.88 -4.60
C THR A 149 11.78 -20.56 -4.27
N TYR A 150 12.17 -20.35 -3.00
CA TYR A 150 12.77 -19.10 -2.52
C TYR A 150 14.22 -19.33 -2.04
N PRO A 151 15.21 -19.26 -2.95
CA PRO A 151 16.60 -19.62 -2.61
C PRO A 151 17.28 -18.64 -1.67
N THR A 152 16.83 -17.40 -1.57
CA THR A 152 17.40 -16.38 -0.67
C THR A 152 16.63 -16.36 0.64
N PRO A 153 17.32 -16.60 1.79
CA PRO A 153 16.66 -16.54 3.08
C PRO A 153 16.36 -15.10 3.50
N SER A 154 15.34 -14.94 4.33
CA SER A 154 14.90 -13.68 4.94
C SER A 154 14.89 -13.79 6.46
N ASP A 155 15.21 -12.70 7.15
CA ASP A 155 15.04 -12.57 8.60
C ASP A 155 13.58 -12.20 8.92
N LEU A 156 12.84 -13.14 9.50
CA LEU A 156 11.45 -12.97 9.95
C LEU A 156 11.35 -12.97 11.49
N SER A 157 12.45 -12.76 12.20
CA SER A 157 12.48 -12.77 13.66
C SER A 157 11.54 -11.74 14.30
N TYR A 158 11.24 -10.64 13.60
CA TYR A 158 10.30 -9.61 14.02
C TYR A 158 8.85 -10.11 14.11
N PHE A 159 8.52 -11.21 13.41
CA PHE A 159 7.16 -11.74 13.31
C PHE A 159 6.99 -13.12 13.96
N PHE A 160 7.87 -14.07 13.64
CA PHE A 160 7.79 -15.44 14.14
C PHE A 160 8.66 -15.72 15.37
N GLY A 161 9.48 -14.76 15.79
CA GLY A 161 10.39 -14.89 16.92
C GLY A 161 11.85 -15.20 16.52
N PRO A 162 12.78 -15.22 17.49
CA PRO A 162 14.21 -15.15 17.23
C PRO A 162 14.78 -16.32 16.40
N ASP A 163 14.11 -17.47 16.42
CA ASP A 163 14.56 -18.65 15.66
C ASP A 163 14.20 -18.59 14.17
N ALA A 164 13.51 -17.54 13.73
CA ALA A 164 13.11 -17.31 12.33
C ALA A 164 14.00 -16.27 11.62
N ASP A 165 15.29 -16.23 11.93
CA ASP A 165 16.28 -15.29 11.37
C ASP A 165 16.83 -15.70 10.00
N SER A 166 16.48 -16.89 9.50
CA SER A 166 16.93 -17.41 8.20
C SER A 166 15.88 -18.36 7.61
N VAL A 167 14.82 -17.79 7.03
CA VAL A 167 13.66 -18.52 6.49
C VAL A 167 13.50 -18.24 5.00
N HIS A 168 13.22 -19.29 4.22
CA HIS A 168 13.04 -19.20 2.79
C HIS A 168 11.57 -18.97 2.43
N VAL A 169 11.19 -17.72 2.15
CA VAL A 169 9.80 -17.32 1.96
C VAL A 169 9.62 -16.40 0.76
N ASN A 170 8.38 -16.26 0.30
CA ASN A 170 8.01 -15.18 -0.59
C ASN A 170 8.19 -13.83 0.12
N ASN A 171 9.18 -13.06 -0.27
CA ASN A 171 9.53 -11.79 0.36
C ASN A 171 8.60 -10.62 0.00
N ILE A 172 7.67 -10.81 -0.91
CA ILE A 172 6.56 -9.87 -1.15
C ILE A 172 5.53 -9.99 -0.02
N LEU A 173 5.24 -11.23 0.40
CA LEU A 173 4.31 -11.54 1.48
C LEU A 173 4.96 -11.34 2.86
N TYR A 174 6.16 -11.89 3.03
CA TYR A 174 6.95 -11.82 4.27
C TYR A 174 8.28 -11.08 4.01
N PRO A 175 8.27 -9.73 4.03
CA PRO A 175 9.48 -8.96 3.82
C PRO A 175 10.55 -9.24 4.86
N ASP A 176 11.82 -9.23 4.45
CA ASP A 176 12.95 -9.30 5.35
C ASP A 176 12.91 -8.18 6.41
N LYS A 177 13.42 -8.47 7.61
CA LYS A 177 13.48 -7.50 8.70
C LYS A 177 14.10 -6.15 8.30
N SER A 178 15.12 -6.16 7.46
CA SER A 178 15.76 -4.92 6.97
C SER A 178 14.82 -4.05 6.14
N VAL A 179 13.82 -4.64 5.49
CA VAL A 179 12.73 -3.91 4.80
C VAL A 179 11.79 -3.30 5.81
N ILE A 180 11.36 -4.07 6.80
CA ILE A 180 10.45 -3.61 7.86
C ILE A 180 11.07 -2.46 8.66
N ASP A 181 12.35 -2.56 9.01
CA ASP A 181 13.08 -1.57 9.81
C ASP A 181 13.14 -0.17 9.12
N ARG A 182 12.95 -0.10 7.79
CA ARG A 182 12.88 1.17 7.06
C ARG A 182 11.46 1.61 6.70
N CYS A 183 10.45 0.87 7.10
CA CYS A 183 9.04 1.22 6.91
C CYS A 183 8.47 1.92 8.14
N ALA A 184 7.31 2.54 8.00
CA ALA A 184 6.58 3.16 9.10
C ALA A 184 5.12 2.70 9.11
N LEU A 185 4.55 2.53 10.30
CA LEU A 185 3.16 2.13 10.47
C LEU A 185 2.23 3.27 10.03
N MET A 186 1.19 2.93 9.27
CA MET A 186 0.15 3.88 8.87
C MET A 186 -0.62 4.36 10.11
N HIS A 187 -0.77 5.67 10.22
CA HIS A 187 -1.52 6.33 11.30
C HIS A 187 -2.75 7.05 10.78
N ASP A 188 -3.72 7.26 11.65
CA ASP A 188 -4.84 8.17 11.41
C ASP A 188 -4.32 9.62 11.35
N CYS A 189 -4.73 10.34 10.32
CA CYS A 189 -4.34 11.75 10.13
C CYS A 189 -5.18 12.71 10.97
N GLY A 190 -6.16 12.23 11.71
CA GLY A 190 -6.99 12.99 12.65
C GLY A 190 -7.62 14.23 12.02
N ASP A 191 -7.37 15.40 12.61
CA ASP A 191 -7.87 16.71 12.16
C ASP A 191 -7.27 17.17 10.81
N LYS A 192 -6.23 16.50 10.31
CA LYS A 192 -5.59 16.78 9.02
C LYS A 192 -6.15 15.97 7.86
N THR A 193 -7.09 15.06 8.10
CA THR A 193 -7.69 14.23 7.06
C THR A 193 -8.33 15.07 5.96
N GLU A 194 -9.06 16.13 6.32
CA GLU A 194 -9.68 17.03 5.34
C GLU A 194 -8.63 17.81 4.52
N ASP A 195 -7.57 18.30 5.15
CA ASP A 195 -6.46 18.96 4.46
C ASP A 195 -5.80 18.05 3.42
N LEU A 196 -5.58 16.76 3.77
CA LEU A 196 -5.04 15.75 2.86
C LEU A 196 -5.98 15.43 1.69
N ILE A 197 -7.28 15.26 1.95
CA ILE A 197 -8.29 15.01 0.90
C ILE A 197 -8.34 16.20 -0.07
N ASN A 198 -8.31 17.41 0.46
CA ASN A 198 -8.32 18.63 -0.36
C ASN A 198 -7.05 18.76 -1.21
N MET A 199 -5.88 18.51 -0.62
CA MET A 199 -4.60 18.45 -1.34
C MET A 199 -4.65 17.42 -2.47
N TRP A 200 -5.06 16.19 -2.15
CA TRP A 200 -5.15 15.12 -3.14
C TRP A 200 -6.14 15.43 -4.28
N SER A 201 -7.24 16.10 -3.96
CA SER A 201 -8.22 16.57 -4.95
C SER A 201 -7.63 17.63 -5.89
N ARG A 202 -6.80 18.54 -5.38
CA ARG A 202 -6.08 19.53 -6.20
C ARG A 202 -5.07 18.84 -7.12
N VAL A 203 -4.24 17.95 -6.59
CA VAL A 203 -3.24 17.19 -7.38
C VAL A 203 -3.90 16.43 -8.53
N LYS A 204 -5.04 15.78 -8.29
CA LYS A 204 -5.78 15.03 -9.33
C LYS A 204 -6.59 15.93 -10.27
N GLY A 205 -7.13 17.01 -9.75
CA GLY A 205 -8.12 17.86 -10.47
C GLY A 205 -7.53 18.78 -11.54
N ASP A 206 -6.27 19.13 -11.45
CA ASP A 206 -5.57 20.03 -12.39
C ASP A 206 -5.32 19.44 -13.79
N ASN A 207 -5.92 18.29 -14.11
CA ASN A 207 -5.84 17.67 -15.43
C ASN A 207 -6.80 18.29 -16.46
N LEU A 208 -7.68 19.22 -16.06
CA LEU A 208 -8.43 20.01 -17.00
C LEU A 208 -7.56 21.16 -17.50
N SER A 209 -7.05 21.03 -18.73
CA SER A 209 -6.36 22.16 -19.37
C SER A 209 -7.27 23.39 -19.37
N THR A 210 -6.68 24.58 -19.22
CA THR A 210 -7.44 25.85 -19.29
C THR A 210 -8.33 25.90 -20.53
N GLY A 211 -7.88 25.31 -21.66
CA GLY A 211 -8.67 25.17 -22.88
C GLY A 211 -9.91 24.30 -22.71
N MET A 212 -9.82 23.20 -21.97
CA MET A 212 -10.97 22.32 -21.71
C MET A 212 -11.96 22.97 -20.75
N VAL A 213 -11.50 23.71 -19.75
CA VAL A 213 -12.38 24.50 -18.85
C VAL A 213 -13.13 25.56 -19.65
N ILE A 214 -12.43 26.32 -20.51
CA ILE A 214 -13.04 27.31 -21.39
C ILE A 214 -14.07 26.64 -22.31
N PHE A 215 -13.73 25.52 -22.94
CA PHE A 215 -14.63 24.77 -23.80
C PHE A 215 -15.90 24.33 -23.08
N VAL A 216 -15.80 23.75 -21.89
CA VAL A 216 -16.95 23.34 -21.06
C VAL A 216 -17.77 24.55 -20.66
N CYS A 217 -17.17 25.67 -20.25
CA CYS A 217 -17.90 26.90 -19.94
C CYS A 217 -18.63 27.47 -21.14
N VAL A 218 -18.02 27.47 -22.33
CA VAL A 218 -18.66 27.91 -23.58
C VAL A 218 -19.86 27.03 -23.95
N VAL A 219 -19.68 25.70 -23.88
CA VAL A 219 -20.77 24.74 -24.17
C VAL A 219 -21.93 24.92 -23.21
N LEU A 220 -21.66 25.04 -21.90
CA LEU A 220 -22.71 25.27 -20.89
C LEU A 220 -23.41 26.61 -21.12
N THR A 221 -22.67 27.67 -21.48
CA THR A 221 -23.25 28.98 -21.80
C THR A 221 -24.17 28.91 -23.03
N LEU A 222 -23.73 28.20 -24.07
CA LEU A 222 -24.55 28.03 -25.30
C LEU A 222 -25.82 27.22 -25.02
N ILE A 223 -25.76 26.20 -24.13
CA ILE A 223 -26.94 25.44 -23.71
C ILE A 223 -27.95 26.35 -22.98
N VAL A 224 -27.45 27.22 -22.09
CA VAL A 224 -28.31 28.14 -21.30
C VAL A 224 -28.93 29.24 -22.17
N ILE A 225 -28.21 29.72 -23.18
CA ILE A 225 -28.71 30.79 -24.09
C ILE A 225 -29.57 30.20 -25.21
N GLY A 226 -29.39 28.92 -25.55
CA GLY A 226 -30.17 28.24 -26.60
C GLY A 226 -31.51 27.67 -26.12
N PHE A 227 -31.82 27.83 -24.85
CA PHE A 227 -33.10 27.61 -24.21
C PHE A 227 -33.71 28.96 -23.79
#